data_7a18bb052af6d0550a2dc77c5d0d8f66
#
_entry.id   7a18bb052af6d0550a2dc77c5d0d8f66
#
_cell.length_a   1.000
_cell.length_b   1.000
_cell.length_c   1.000
_cell.angle_alpha   90.00
_cell.angle_beta   90.00
_cell.angle_gamma   90.00
#
_symmetry.space_group_name_H-M   'P 1'
#
loop_
_entity.id
_entity.type
_entity.pdbx_description
1 polymer ?
#
loop_
_entity_poly.entity_id
_entity_poly.type
_entity_poly.pdbx_seq_one_letter_code
_entity_poly.pdbx_strand_id
1 'polypeptide(L)'
;MFRKLMATSPVWVTVPVRLGLGVIFAAHGAQKVLGSFNGPGLSKWISFPAPFPFMRPAWLWMGAAAIAELIGGILVLMGFLTRLGAFLIFCTMLTAIIGVHWKGGLFLPEGFEYALALLAMSLALLISGGGMASLDLALSSGRRR
;
A
#
# COMPACT_ATOMS: atom_id res chain seq x y z
N MET A 1 -15.01 14.74 -6.34
CA MET A 1 -13.98 14.02 -5.56
C MET A 1 -13.49 12.76 -6.28
N PHE A 2 -14.33 11.82 -6.68
CA PHE A 2 -13.96 10.60 -7.42
C PHE A 2 -13.11 10.84 -8.69
N ARG A 3 -13.41 11.88 -9.50
CA ARG A 3 -12.64 12.21 -10.70
C ARG A 3 -11.16 12.52 -10.43
N LYS A 4 -10.84 13.13 -9.28
CA LYS A 4 -9.45 13.43 -8.90
C LYS A 4 -8.68 12.17 -8.48
N LEU A 5 -9.37 11.21 -7.84
CA LEU A 5 -8.77 9.94 -7.42
C LEU A 5 -8.44 9.02 -8.60
N MET A 6 -9.25 9.05 -9.67
CA MET A 6 -9.02 8.29 -10.90
C MET A 6 -8.21 9.07 -11.96
N ALA A 7 -7.79 10.31 -11.66
CA ALA A 7 -7.00 11.09 -12.60
C ALA A 7 -5.65 10.42 -12.82
N THR A 8 -5.38 10.06 -14.07
CA THR A 8 -4.15 9.34 -14.44
C THR A 8 -3.64 9.83 -15.79
N SER A 9 -2.32 9.82 -15.95
CA SER A 9 -1.66 10.09 -17.24
C SER A 9 -1.40 8.77 -17.98
N PRO A 10 -1.60 8.70 -19.30
CA PRO A 10 -1.43 7.45 -20.06
C PRO A 10 0.06 7.13 -20.28
N VAL A 11 0.79 6.83 -19.22
CA VAL A 11 2.22 6.49 -19.23
C VAL A 11 2.45 5.03 -18.85
N TRP A 12 3.42 4.38 -19.52
CA TRP A 12 3.74 2.97 -19.28
C TRP A 12 4.63 2.75 -18.06
N VAL A 13 5.40 3.74 -17.64
CA VAL A 13 6.37 3.63 -16.53
C VAL A 13 5.70 3.25 -15.20
N THR A 14 4.44 3.58 -15.02
CA THR A 14 3.69 3.23 -13.81
C THR A 14 3.26 1.77 -13.75
N VAL A 15 3.22 1.06 -14.89
CA VAL A 15 2.76 -0.34 -14.94
C VAL A 15 3.66 -1.26 -14.12
N PRO A 16 5.00 -1.32 -14.33
CA PRO A 16 5.87 -2.17 -13.52
C PRO A 16 5.87 -1.77 -12.04
N VAL A 17 5.84 -0.47 -11.74
CA VAL A 17 5.76 0.03 -10.36
C VAL A 17 4.48 -0.44 -9.69
N ARG A 18 3.33 -0.33 -10.37
CA ARG A 18 2.03 -0.76 -9.88
C ARG A 18 1.96 -2.27 -9.67
N LEU A 19 2.46 -3.06 -10.62
CA LEU A 19 2.47 -4.52 -10.51
C LEU A 19 3.34 -4.97 -9.34
N GLY A 20 4.56 -4.48 -9.23
CA GLY A 20 5.46 -4.84 -8.14
C GLY A 20 4.89 -4.46 -6.78
N LEU A 21 4.51 -3.19 -6.61
CA LEU A 21 3.95 -2.70 -5.35
C LEU A 21 2.63 -3.41 -5.00
N GLY A 22 1.74 -3.59 -5.96
CA GLY A 22 0.44 -4.23 -5.76
C GLY A 22 0.56 -5.70 -5.35
N VAL A 23 1.43 -6.47 -6.00
CA VAL A 23 1.68 -7.87 -5.63
C VAL A 23 2.25 -7.98 -4.21
N ILE A 24 3.25 -7.16 -3.88
CA ILE A 24 3.87 -7.17 -2.56
C ILE A 24 2.81 -6.90 -1.48
N PHE A 25 2.04 -5.82 -1.62
CA PHE A 25 1.07 -5.45 -0.59
C PHE A 25 -0.18 -6.34 -0.54
N ALA A 26 -0.64 -6.86 -1.68
CA ALA A 26 -1.71 -7.86 -1.69
C ALA A 26 -1.28 -9.14 -0.96
N ALA A 27 -0.04 -9.60 -1.18
CA ALA A 27 0.51 -10.78 -0.50
C ALA A 27 0.70 -10.54 1.01
N HIS A 28 1.34 -9.42 1.41
CA HIS A 28 1.52 -9.07 2.82
C HIS A 28 0.20 -8.83 3.56
N GLY A 29 -0.76 -8.17 2.90
CA GLY A 29 -2.10 -8.00 3.44
C GLY A 29 -2.84 -9.34 3.59
N ALA A 30 -2.72 -10.25 2.62
CA ALA A 30 -3.29 -11.59 2.69
C ALA A 30 -2.66 -12.42 3.82
N GLN A 31 -1.34 -12.30 4.06
CA GLN A 31 -0.70 -12.92 5.22
C GLN A 31 -1.30 -12.44 6.55
N LYS A 32 -1.51 -11.13 6.67
CA LYS A 32 -1.98 -10.51 7.92
C LYS A 32 -3.48 -10.70 8.15
N VAL A 33 -4.29 -10.69 7.09
CA VAL A 33 -5.75 -10.79 7.20
C VAL A 33 -6.23 -12.23 7.11
N LEU A 34 -5.76 -12.97 6.08
CA LEU A 34 -6.26 -14.30 5.76
C LEU A 34 -5.38 -15.44 6.30
N GLY A 35 -4.18 -15.14 6.80
CA GLY A 35 -3.21 -16.17 7.20
C GLY A 35 -2.56 -16.90 6.02
N SER A 36 -2.70 -16.38 4.79
CA SER A 36 -2.10 -16.96 3.60
C SER A 36 -0.57 -17.00 3.71
N PHE A 37 0.07 -17.88 2.94
CA PHE A 37 1.55 -18.01 2.90
C PHE A 37 2.19 -18.20 4.29
N ASN A 38 1.55 -19.01 5.16
CA ASN A 38 1.95 -19.21 6.57
C ASN A 38 1.98 -17.92 7.41
N GLY A 39 1.19 -16.94 7.04
CA GLY A 39 1.07 -15.68 7.76
C GLY A 39 0.30 -15.82 9.07
N PRO A 40 0.35 -14.79 9.93
CA PRO A 40 -0.27 -14.83 11.27
C PRO A 40 -1.79 -14.87 11.25
N GLY A 41 -2.44 -14.41 10.20
CA GLY A 41 -3.88 -14.17 10.18
C GLY A 41 -4.29 -12.98 11.06
N LEU A 42 -5.53 -12.52 10.91
CA LEU A 42 -5.99 -11.28 11.55
C LEU A 42 -5.96 -11.35 13.08
N SER A 43 -6.44 -12.46 13.66
CA SER A 43 -6.53 -12.61 15.12
C SER A 43 -5.17 -12.48 15.82
N LYS A 44 -4.14 -13.12 15.27
CA LYS A 44 -2.78 -13.03 15.80
C LYS A 44 -2.14 -11.67 15.46
N TRP A 45 -2.40 -11.14 14.28
CA TRP A 45 -1.83 -9.85 13.85
C TRP A 45 -2.28 -8.70 14.75
N ILE A 46 -3.57 -8.61 15.08
CA ILE A 46 -4.11 -7.54 15.94
C ILE A 46 -3.68 -7.66 17.41
N SER A 47 -3.11 -8.79 17.84
CA SER A 47 -2.57 -8.96 19.18
C SER A 47 -1.16 -8.37 19.37
N PHE A 48 -0.47 -8.00 18.26
CA PHE A 48 0.82 -7.34 18.35
C PHE A 48 0.69 -5.89 18.86
N PRO A 49 1.73 -5.38 19.54
CA PRO A 49 1.74 -3.98 19.98
C PRO A 49 1.77 -3.04 18.78
N ALA A 50 1.08 -1.90 18.90
CA ALA A 50 1.16 -0.85 17.88
C ALA A 50 2.52 -0.14 17.93
N PRO A 51 3.00 0.39 16.79
CA PRO A 51 4.32 1.02 16.67
C PRO A 51 4.53 2.24 17.59
N PHE A 52 3.44 2.93 17.93
CA PHE A 52 3.52 4.15 18.75
C PHE A 52 2.63 4.04 19.99
N PRO A 53 3.06 4.61 21.14
CA PRO A 53 2.30 4.55 22.39
C PRO A 53 0.92 5.19 22.35
N PHE A 54 0.72 6.17 21.47
CA PHE A 54 -0.57 6.87 21.30
C PHE A 54 -1.56 6.10 20.44
N MET A 55 -1.13 5.06 19.73
CA MET A 55 -2.00 4.20 18.91
C MET A 55 -2.78 3.21 19.81
N ARG A 56 -3.74 3.71 20.54
CA ARG A 56 -4.58 2.91 21.45
C ARG A 56 -6.05 2.98 21.03
N PRO A 57 -6.78 1.85 21.04
CA PRO A 57 -6.29 0.49 21.32
C PRO A 57 -5.46 -0.07 20.16
N ALA A 58 -4.40 -0.84 20.48
CA ALA A 58 -3.44 -1.35 19.48
C ALA A 58 -4.12 -2.19 18.40
N TRP A 59 -5.09 -3.04 18.76
CA TRP A 59 -5.80 -3.91 17.80
C TRP A 59 -6.47 -3.15 16.68
N LEU A 60 -6.97 -1.94 16.92
CA LEU A 60 -7.62 -1.11 15.91
C LEU A 60 -6.62 -0.64 14.85
N TRP A 61 -5.47 -0.14 15.28
CA TRP A 61 -4.43 0.36 14.38
C TRP A 61 -3.74 -0.77 13.61
N MET A 62 -3.48 -1.88 14.28
CA MET A 62 -2.91 -3.07 13.64
C MET A 62 -3.87 -3.68 12.62
N GLY A 63 -5.17 -3.75 12.95
CA GLY A 63 -6.22 -4.19 12.02
C GLY A 63 -6.38 -3.26 10.83
N ALA A 64 -6.41 -1.95 11.08
CA ALA A 64 -6.49 -0.94 10.02
C ALA A 64 -5.29 -1.02 9.06
N ALA A 65 -4.07 -1.21 9.58
CA ALA A 65 -2.88 -1.37 8.77
C ALA A 65 -2.95 -2.64 7.88
N ALA A 66 -3.36 -3.78 8.45
CA ALA A 66 -3.50 -5.03 7.70
C ALA A 66 -4.53 -4.90 6.55
N ILE A 67 -5.67 -4.28 6.83
CA ILE A 67 -6.72 -4.03 5.83
C ILE A 67 -6.25 -3.02 4.79
N ALA A 68 -5.55 -1.96 5.21
CA ALA A 68 -5.01 -0.96 4.30
C ALA A 68 -3.98 -1.56 3.33
N GLU A 69 -3.13 -2.47 3.77
CA GLU A 69 -2.19 -3.20 2.93
C GLU A 69 -2.91 -4.11 1.93
N LEU A 70 -3.88 -4.90 2.37
CA LEU A 70 -4.62 -5.81 1.50
C LEU A 70 -5.42 -5.04 0.44
N ILE A 71 -6.25 -4.10 0.88
CA ILE A 71 -7.09 -3.29 -0.03
C ILE A 71 -6.21 -2.40 -0.90
N GLY A 72 -5.23 -1.73 -0.32
CA GLY A 72 -4.28 -0.88 -1.05
C GLY A 72 -3.53 -1.65 -2.12
N GLY A 73 -3.03 -2.85 -1.80
CA GLY A 73 -2.36 -3.74 -2.74
C GLY A 73 -3.26 -4.16 -3.91
N ILE A 74 -4.50 -4.58 -3.64
CA ILE A 74 -5.47 -4.97 -4.66
C ILE A 74 -5.83 -3.78 -5.56
N LEU A 75 -6.12 -2.61 -4.99
CA LEU A 75 -6.46 -1.40 -5.75
C LEU A 75 -5.33 -0.98 -6.68
N VAL A 76 -4.09 -0.98 -6.17
CA VAL A 76 -2.90 -0.65 -6.95
C VAL A 76 -2.67 -1.69 -8.03
N LEU A 77 -2.79 -2.98 -7.74
CA LEU A 77 -2.60 -4.06 -8.70
C LEU A 77 -3.58 -3.95 -9.89
N MET A 78 -4.86 -3.73 -9.59
CA MET A 78 -5.91 -3.55 -10.61
C MET A 78 -5.80 -2.21 -11.34
N GLY A 79 -5.12 -1.24 -10.77
CA GLY A 79 -5.11 0.14 -11.26
C GLY A 79 -6.49 0.80 -11.13
N PHE A 80 -7.22 0.46 -10.09
CA PHE A 80 -8.52 1.05 -9.75
C PHE A 80 -8.39 1.89 -8.48
N LEU A 81 -8.83 3.14 -8.55
CA LEU A 81 -8.60 4.12 -7.48
C LEU A 81 -7.13 4.09 -7.01
N THR A 82 -6.22 4.02 -7.97
CA THR A 82 -4.78 3.78 -7.72
C THR A 82 -4.20 4.75 -6.71
N ARG A 83 -4.62 6.02 -6.75
CA ARG A 83 -4.16 7.04 -5.78
C ARG A 83 -4.61 6.74 -4.36
N LEU A 84 -5.82 6.21 -4.18
CA LEU A 84 -6.31 5.81 -2.85
C LEU A 84 -5.51 4.60 -2.33
N GLY A 85 -5.34 3.57 -3.17
CA GLY A 85 -4.52 2.41 -2.81
C GLY A 85 -3.08 2.80 -2.46
N ALA A 86 -2.46 3.64 -3.28
CA ALA A 86 -1.12 4.16 -3.05
C ALA A 86 -1.02 5.00 -1.76
N PHE A 87 -2.05 5.78 -1.42
CA PHE A 87 -2.11 6.53 -0.17
C PHE A 87 -2.16 5.62 1.06
N LEU A 88 -2.97 4.56 1.02
CA LEU A 88 -3.04 3.57 2.10
C LEU A 88 -1.67 2.91 2.32
N ILE A 89 -1.02 2.49 1.24
CA ILE A 89 0.34 1.91 1.30
C ILE A 89 1.36 2.93 1.81
N PHE A 90 1.30 4.17 1.34
CA PHE A 90 2.19 5.23 1.78
C PHE A 90 2.11 5.43 3.30
N CYS A 91 0.91 5.52 3.85
CA CYS A 91 0.71 5.69 5.30
C CYS A 91 1.26 4.50 6.09
N THR A 92 1.04 3.26 5.63
CA THR A 92 1.57 2.07 6.31
C THR A 92 3.09 2.03 6.25
N MET A 93 3.71 2.37 5.13
CA MET A 93 5.17 2.39 5.00
C MET A 93 5.82 3.52 5.81
N LEU A 94 5.22 4.69 5.84
CA LEU A 94 5.71 5.78 6.68
C LEU A 94 5.68 5.39 8.17
N THR A 95 4.59 4.77 8.61
CA THR A 95 4.46 4.24 9.97
C THR A 95 5.48 3.14 10.25
N ALA A 96 5.73 2.24 9.30
CA ALA A 96 6.72 1.18 9.45
C ALA A 96 8.15 1.72 9.56
N ILE A 97 8.51 2.71 8.74
CA ILE A 97 9.84 3.35 8.80
C ILE A 97 10.06 3.98 10.18
N ILE A 98 9.14 4.86 10.60
CA ILE A 98 9.34 5.68 11.81
C ILE A 98 9.14 4.83 13.08
N GLY A 99 8.15 3.96 13.11
CA GLY A 99 7.71 3.26 14.32
C GLY A 99 8.36 1.90 14.54
N VAL A 100 8.86 1.25 13.48
CA VAL A 100 9.40 -0.11 13.56
C VAL A 100 10.88 -0.15 13.20
N HIS A 101 11.24 0.33 12.00
CA HIS A 101 12.58 0.12 11.42
C HIS A 101 13.58 1.23 11.70
N TRP A 102 13.16 2.38 12.23
CA TRP A 102 14.03 3.54 12.43
C TRP A 102 15.29 3.25 13.22
N LYS A 103 15.16 2.45 14.28
CA LYS A 103 16.26 2.07 15.17
C LYS A 103 17.28 1.13 14.52
N GLY A 104 16.88 0.39 13.51
CA GLY A 104 17.76 -0.52 12.73
C GLY A 104 18.65 0.21 11.73
N GLY A 105 18.48 1.53 11.57
CA GLY A 105 19.23 2.30 10.58
C GLY A 105 18.74 2.08 9.15
N LEU A 106 19.60 2.37 8.17
CA LEU A 106 19.20 2.28 6.76
C LEU A 106 19.19 0.83 6.24
N PHE A 107 20.22 0.05 6.54
CA PHE A 107 20.49 -1.21 5.87
C PHE A 107 19.78 -2.42 6.48
N LEU A 108 19.33 -3.35 5.61
CA LEU A 108 18.78 -4.65 6.02
C LEU A 108 19.83 -5.49 6.80
N PRO A 109 19.38 -6.45 7.67
CA PRO A 109 18.00 -6.97 7.78
C PRO A 109 17.06 -6.14 8.64
N GLU A 110 17.53 -5.27 9.52
CA GLU A 110 16.69 -4.55 10.48
C GLU A 110 16.32 -3.13 10.02
N GLY A 111 17.05 -2.60 9.04
CA GLY A 111 16.91 -1.24 8.55
C GLY A 111 15.71 -1.00 7.64
N PHE A 112 15.49 0.28 7.34
CA PHE A 112 14.30 0.73 6.64
C PHE A 112 14.45 0.88 5.11
N GLU A 113 15.59 0.51 4.49
CA GLU A 113 15.81 0.73 3.05
C GLU A 113 14.74 0.10 2.16
N TYR A 114 14.27 -1.10 2.52
CA TYR A 114 13.19 -1.77 1.78
C TYR A 114 11.87 -1.00 1.91
N ALA A 115 11.50 -0.60 3.13
CA ALA A 115 10.29 0.17 3.37
C ALA A 115 10.36 1.56 2.70
N LEU A 116 11.56 2.16 2.61
CA LEU A 116 11.80 3.42 1.92
C LEU A 116 11.59 3.28 0.40
N ALA A 117 12.07 2.20 -0.20
CA ALA A 117 11.84 1.92 -1.62
C ALA A 117 10.33 1.78 -1.93
N LEU A 118 9.58 1.04 -1.09
CA LEU A 118 8.14 0.89 -1.23
C LEU A 118 7.38 2.20 -0.99
N LEU A 119 7.83 3.02 -0.05
CA LEU A 119 7.32 4.37 0.19
C LEU A 119 7.48 5.25 -1.05
N ALA A 120 8.67 5.27 -1.66
CA ALA A 120 8.95 6.04 -2.87
C ALA A 120 8.08 5.57 -4.05
N MET A 121 7.92 4.25 -4.23
CA MET A 121 7.04 3.68 -5.25
C MET A 121 5.58 4.09 -5.04
N SER A 122 5.10 4.05 -3.79
CA SER A 122 3.72 4.49 -3.47
C SER A 122 3.52 5.97 -3.72
N LEU A 123 4.51 6.81 -3.38
CA LEU A 123 4.50 8.24 -3.68
C LEU A 123 4.46 8.52 -5.19
N ALA A 124 5.23 7.78 -5.98
CA ALA A 124 5.22 7.89 -7.43
C ALA A 124 3.82 7.63 -8.01
N LEU A 125 3.13 6.57 -7.53
CA LEU A 125 1.76 6.26 -7.95
C LEU A 125 0.73 7.26 -7.43
N LEU A 126 0.94 7.85 -6.27
CA LEU A 126 0.11 8.92 -5.72
C LEU A 126 0.10 10.16 -6.63
N ILE A 127 1.26 10.49 -7.18
CA ILE A 127 1.45 11.63 -8.09
C ILE A 127 0.92 11.30 -9.49
N SER A 128 1.32 10.17 -10.07
CA SER A 128 1.05 9.81 -11.47
C SER A 128 -0.33 9.18 -11.70
N GLY A 129 -0.88 8.49 -10.70
CA GLY A 129 -2.04 7.60 -10.87
C GLY A 129 -1.68 6.26 -11.49
N GLY A 130 -2.68 5.51 -11.97
CA GLY A 130 -2.54 4.14 -12.45
C GLY A 130 -1.80 3.97 -13.78
N GLY A 131 -1.78 4.99 -14.62
CA GLY A 131 -1.13 4.95 -15.93
C GLY A 131 -1.85 4.08 -16.96
N MET A 132 -1.09 3.62 -17.96
CA MET A 132 -1.60 2.68 -18.98
C MET A 132 -2.05 1.35 -18.35
N ALA A 133 -2.90 0.62 -19.07
CA ALA A 133 -3.45 -0.67 -18.62
C ALA A 133 -4.05 -0.62 -17.19
N SER A 134 -4.69 0.49 -16.81
CA SER A 134 -5.38 0.68 -15.54
C SER A 134 -6.88 0.82 -15.72
N LEU A 135 -7.66 0.37 -14.74
CA LEU A 135 -9.09 0.61 -14.72
C LEU A 135 -9.42 2.10 -14.60
N ASP A 136 -8.56 2.86 -13.92
CA ASP A 136 -8.70 4.33 -13.82
C ASP A 136 -8.68 4.99 -15.21
N LEU A 137 -7.76 4.58 -16.09
CA LEU A 137 -7.68 5.10 -17.46
C LEU A 137 -8.89 4.68 -18.29
N ALA A 138 -9.27 3.41 -18.22
CA ALA A 138 -10.41 2.88 -18.98
C ALA A 138 -11.72 3.61 -18.62
N LEU A 139 -11.96 3.82 -17.32
CA LEU A 139 -13.17 4.50 -16.82
C LEU A 139 -13.16 6.02 -17.09
N SER A 140 -11.96 6.64 -17.10
CA SER A 140 -11.84 8.07 -17.39
C SER A 140 -11.97 8.38 -18.88
N SER A 141 -11.56 7.49 -19.78
CA SER A 141 -11.62 7.66 -21.24
C SER A 141 -13.00 7.29 -21.83
N GLY A 142 -13.69 6.30 -21.26
CA GLY A 142 -15.02 5.88 -21.73
C GLY A 142 -16.13 6.93 -21.59
N ARG A 143 -15.93 8.00 -20.84
CA ARG A 143 -16.89 9.10 -20.62
C ARG A 143 -16.67 10.33 -21.52
N ARG A 144 -15.72 10.27 -22.45
CA ARG A 144 -15.47 11.35 -23.41
C ARG A 144 -16.10 11.11 -24.79
N ARG A 145 -16.91 10.05 -24.92
CA ARG A 145 -17.70 9.76 -26.13
C ARG A 145 -19.15 10.12 -25.95
#